data_be33af60591cfa341dd74993def73014
#
_entry.id   be33af60591cfa341dd74993def73014
#
_cell.length_a   1.000
_cell.length_b   1.000
_cell.length_c   1.000
_cell.angle_alpha   90.00
_cell.angle_beta   90.00
_cell.angle_gamma   90.00
#
_symmetry.space_group_name_H-M   'P 1'
#
loop_
_entity.id
_entity.type
_entity.pdbx_description
1 polymer ?
#
loop_
_entity_poly.entity_id
_entity_poly.type
_entity_poly.pdbx_seq_one_letter_code
_entity_poly.pdbx_strand_id
1 'polypeptide(L)'
;MLSADRTFAFNLLRWHGLAPYRGTDVAEMLDVADRIVPGDFESWHREFLALAQRVEHEGWTAGFAASPVTQRDRAFRAASYYRAADFFLHGTPGDPRIMRTWALATEQFDRAISLMTPAGERVAIPADGLTVPATFFRASQDGTPRPTVLMFNGFDGSQEEMLHLCGIAALERGFNVLTFEGPGQPTVVREQRLGFRHDWEQVVTPVVDHCTAVAEIDASRLGLIGVSFGGYLAPRAAAFEPRIGAVVTIDGLFDAHQSVLNLLTTELEALLDQQDPDGFNAAIHDAMDQDSGLRWYVQHGLWCFRVPTPYDFFVAARPYTLEGVAQRVACPVLVCAAADDHLNPGQAENLATALGDRATLRTFTAEESAGSHSHPGASMLLNGVVFDWLTEALDAQQAAAVHHGRPDGALDEARAEHR
;
A
#
# COMPACT_ATOMS: atom_id res chain seq x y z
N MET A 1 15.52 19.62 -7.49
CA MET A 1 15.26 18.94 -6.20
C MET A 1 13.93 19.48 -5.71
N LEU A 2 12.97 18.62 -5.34
CA LEU A 2 11.61 19.05 -4.94
C LEU A 2 11.57 19.74 -3.56
N SER A 3 12.54 19.46 -2.68
CA SER A 3 12.73 20.12 -1.38
C SER A 3 14.16 19.96 -0.90
N ALA A 4 14.65 20.86 -0.03
CA ALA A 4 15.92 20.71 0.67
C ALA A 4 15.82 19.70 1.83
N ASP A 5 14.63 19.48 2.37
CA ASP A 5 14.33 18.42 3.35
C ASP A 5 14.12 17.09 2.61
N ARG A 6 14.85 16.04 3.01
CA ARG A 6 14.83 14.73 2.34
C ARG A 6 13.47 14.03 2.46
N THR A 7 12.84 14.13 3.63
CA THR A 7 11.53 13.52 3.90
C THR A 7 10.44 14.19 3.05
N PHE A 8 10.51 15.52 2.93
CA PHE A 8 9.59 16.26 2.06
C PHE A 8 9.86 15.97 0.59
N ALA A 9 11.13 15.91 0.17
CA ALA A 9 11.48 15.58 -1.22
C ALA A 9 10.96 14.21 -1.64
N PHE A 10 11.11 13.19 -0.77
CA PHE A 10 10.58 11.85 -0.99
C PHE A 10 9.05 11.85 -1.10
N ASN A 11 8.35 12.46 -0.14
CA ASN A 11 6.90 12.50 -0.16
C ASN A 11 6.33 13.34 -1.31
N LEU A 12 6.97 14.46 -1.68
CA LEU A 12 6.59 15.22 -2.88
C LEU A 12 6.71 14.35 -4.13
N LEU A 13 7.78 13.56 -4.27
CA LEU A 13 7.95 12.63 -5.40
C LEU A 13 6.90 11.53 -5.39
N ARG A 14 6.56 10.99 -4.20
CA ARG A 14 5.49 10.00 -4.04
C ARG A 14 4.16 10.51 -4.57
N TRP A 15 3.70 11.68 -4.12
CA TRP A 15 2.47 12.27 -4.60
C TRP A 15 2.54 12.64 -6.09
N HIS A 16 3.67 13.15 -6.55
CA HIS A 16 3.92 13.43 -7.97
C HIS A 16 3.78 12.17 -8.84
N GLY A 17 4.25 11.04 -8.33
CA GLY A 17 4.20 9.74 -8.98
C GLY A 17 2.79 9.18 -9.23
N LEU A 18 1.75 9.77 -8.62
CA LEU A 18 0.35 9.40 -8.87
C LEU A 18 -0.25 10.06 -10.13
N ALA A 19 0.45 11.04 -10.73
CA ALA A 19 -0.04 11.79 -11.90
C ALA A 19 -0.35 10.89 -13.13
N PRO A 20 0.47 9.87 -13.49
CA PRO A 20 0.16 9.00 -14.62
C PRO A 20 -1.20 8.31 -14.54
N TYR A 21 -1.67 8.06 -13.32
CA TYR A 21 -2.94 7.40 -13.03
C TYR A 21 -3.97 8.31 -12.36
N ARG A 22 -3.97 9.62 -12.69
CA ARG A 22 -4.98 10.63 -12.33
C ARG A 22 -5.08 11.00 -10.86
N GLY A 23 -4.12 10.56 -10.02
CA GLY A 23 -4.13 10.89 -8.59
C GLY A 23 -3.73 12.33 -8.29
N THR A 24 -2.87 12.92 -9.13
CA THR A 24 -2.38 14.31 -9.00
C THR A 24 -2.13 14.92 -10.39
N ASP A 25 -1.69 16.19 -10.42
CA ASP A 25 -1.24 16.87 -11.63
C ASP A 25 0.17 17.42 -11.44
N VAL A 26 1.03 17.27 -12.46
CA VAL A 26 2.45 17.61 -12.40
C VAL A 26 2.66 19.10 -12.05
N ALA A 27 1.93 20.00 -12.72
CA ALA A 27 2.08 21.43 -12.51
C ALA A 27 1.60 21.86 -11.12
N GLU A 28 0.51 21.28 -10.63
CA GLU A 28 0.01 21.53 -9.26
C GLU A 28 1.00 21.07 -8.19
N MET A 29 1.63 19.91 -8.40
CA MET A 29 2.65 19.39 -7.49
C MET A 29 3.91 20.24 -7.45
N LEU A 30 4.38 20.73 -8.60
CA LEU A 30 5.53 21.64 -8.66
C LEU A 30 5.22 22.97 -7.97
N ASP A 31 4.05 23.53 -8.24
CA ASP A 31 3.59 24.80 -7.66
C ASP A 31 3.45 24.73 -6.12
N VAL A 32 2.89 23.64 -5.57
CA VAL A 32 2.81 23.45 -4.12
C VAL A 32 4.19 23.23 -3.49
N ALA A 33 5.07 22.47 -4.15
CA ALA A 33 6.42 22.21 -3.65
C ALA A 33 7.24 23.50 -3.47
N ASP A 34 7.08 24.47 -4.38
CA ASP A 34 7.78 25.77 -4.31
C ASP A 34 7.34 26.65 -3.12
N ARG A 35 6.14 26.41 -2.56
CA ARG A 35 5.60 27.17 -1.43
C ARG A 35 5.85 26.53 -0.07
N ILE A 36 6.13 25.23 -0.04
CA ILE A 36 6.36 24.50 1.21
C ILE A 36 7.73 24.87 1.78
N VAL A 37 7.75 25.24 3.06
CA VAL A 37 8.99 25.48 3.79
C VAL A 37 9.58 24.13 4.23
N PRO A 38 10.83 23.80 3.84
CA PRO A 38 11.46 22.52 4.19
C PRO A 38 11.46 22.24 5.70
N GLY A 39 11.01 21.06 6.11
CA GLY A 39 10.95 20.61 7.51
C GLY A 39 9.81 21.21 8.35
N ASP A 40 9.03 22.14 7.80
CA ASP A 40 7.87 22.76 8.47
C ASP A 40 6.58 22.01 8.13
N PHE A 41 6.13 21.11 9.04
CA PHE A 41 4.92 20.31 8.91
C PHE A 41 3.64 21.17 8.80
N GLU A 42 3.60 22.34 9.45
CA GLU A 42 2.47 23.26 9.34
C GLU A 42 2.42 23.95 7.97
N SER A 43 3.56 24.29 7.40
CA SER A 43 3.66 24.77 6.01
C SER A 43 3.15 23.72 5.03
N TRP A 44 3.55 22.46 5.18
CA TRP A 44 3.08 21.35 4.36
C TRP A 44 1.54 21.23 4.42
N HIS A 45 0.97 21.17 5.63
CA HIS A 45 -0.48 21.08 5.80
C HIS A 45 -1.21 22.24 5.12
N ARG A 46 -0.76 23.48 5.39
CA ARG A 46 -1.38 24.71 4.88
C ARG A 46 -1.40 24.73 3.34
N GLU A 47 -0.27 24.44 2.71
CA GLU A 47 -0.14 24.54 1.25
C GLU A 47 -0.92 23.44 0.53
N PHE A 48 -0.87 22.19 1.01
CA PHE A 48 -1.68 21.12 0.44
C PHE A 48 -3.18 21.31 0.68
N LEU A 49 -3.59 21.81 1.86
CA LEU A 49 -4.99 22.12 2.13
C LEU A 49 -5.51 23.21 1.17
N ALA A 50 -4.74 24.26 0.97
CA ALA A 50 -5.09 25.34 0.03
C ALA A 50 -5.19 24.83 -1.41
N LEU A 51 -4.26 23.96 -1.84
CA LEU A 51 -4.30 23.32 -3.15
C LEU A 51 -5.54 22.45 -3.30
N ALA A 52 -5.84 21.58 -2.32
CA ALA A 52 -7.01 20.70 -2.34
C ALA A 52 -8.32 21.49 -2.50
N GLN A 53 -8.49 22.55 -1.68
CA GLN A 53 -9.66 23.44 -1.72
C GLN A 53 -9.78 24.17 -3.06
N ARG A 54 -8.68 24.65 -3.62
CA ARG A 54 -8.68 25.28 -4.96
C ARG A 54 -9.15 24.30 -6.02
N VAL A 55 -8.58 23.09 -6.05
CA VAL A 55 -8.91 22.06 -7.04
C VAL A 55 -10.35 21.58 -6.89
N GLU A 56 -10.84 21.40 -5.67
CA GLU A 56 -12.24 21.05 -5.40
C GLU A 56 -13.23 22.08 -5.99
N HIS A 57 -12.90 23.38 -5.94
CA HIS A 57 -13.74 24.47 -6.43
C HIS A 57 -13.50 24.85 -7.90
N GLU A 58 -12.53 24.25 -8.57
CA GLU A 58 -12.24 24.50 -9.98
C GLU A 58 -13.45 24.19 -10.87
N GLY A 59 -13.68 25.06 -11.86
CA GLY A 59 -14.72 24.88 -12.86
C GLY A 59 -16.06 25.53 -12.54
N TRP A 60 -16.30 26.05 -11.32
CA TRP A 60 -17.48 26.85 -11.02
C TRP A 60 -17.37 28.28 -11.58
N THR A 61 -16.16 28.75 -11.85
CA THR A 61 -15.88 30.10 -12.33
C THR A 61 -15.88 30.27 -13.86
N ALA A 62 -15.81 29.14 -14.61
CA ALA A 62 -15.67 29.19 -16.08
C ALA A 62 -17.01 29.26 -16.84
N GLY A 63 -18.17 29.17 -16.16
CA GLY A 63 -19.48 29.24 -16.79
C GLY A 63 -19.88 28.03 -17.68
N PHE A 64 -19.02 26.97 -17.69
CA PHE A 64 -19.31 25.74 -18.41
C PHE A 64 -19.66 24.61 -17.43
N ALA A 65 -20.64 23.80 -17.78
CA ALA A 65 -20.91 22.55 -17.06
C ALA A 65 -19.74 21.58 -17.27
N ALA A 66 -19.05 21.21 -16.20
CA ALA A 66 -17.96 20.23 -16.26
C ALA A 66 -18.51 18.84 -16.66
N SER A 67 -17.85 18.17 -17.62
CA SER A 67 -18.19 16.78 -17.98
C SER A 67 -17.99 15.83 -16.79
N PRO A 68 -18.66 14.66 -16.76
CA PRO A 68 -18.41 13.64 -15.72
C PRO A 68 -16.93 13.27 -15.57
N VAL A 69 -16.19 13.19 -16.69
CA VAL A 69 -14.75 12.92 -16.69
C VAL A 69 -13.97 14.04 -15.98
N THR A 70 -14.25 15.30 -16.30
CA THR A 70 -13.63 16.46 -15.64
C THR A 70 -13.94 16.47 -14.14
N GLN A 71 -15.18 16.17 -13.76
CA GLN A 71 -15.59 16.12 -12.36
C GLN A 71 -14.87 15.00 -11.62
N ARG A 72 -14.78 13.80 -12.21
CA ARG A 72 -14.05 12.65 -11.68
C ARG A 72 -12.58 12.96 -11.44
N ASP A 73 -11.87 13.43 -12.47
CA ASP A 73 -10.42 13.65 -12.41
C ASP A 73 -10.07 14.78 -11.42
N ARG A 74 -10.91 15.81 -11.32
CA ARG A 74 -10.80 16.83 -10.31
C ARG A 74 -10.98 16.28 -8.89
N ALA A 75 -12.00 15.46 -8.69
CA ALA A 75 -12.30 14.86 -7.39
C ALA A 75 -11.16 13.91 -6.93
N PHE A 76 -10.57 13.13 -7.83
CA PHE A 76 -9.39 12.32 -7.52
C PHE A 76 -8.21 13.18 -7.07
N ARG A 77 -7.88 14.25 -7.78
CA ARG A 77 -6.79 15.14 -7.39
C ARG A 77 -7.05 15.82 -6.04
N ALA A 78 -8.27 16.34 -5.83
CA ALA A 78 -8.65 16.94 -4.56
C ALA A 78 -8.53 15.95 -3.40
N ALA A 79 -9.00 14.69 -3.57
CA ALA A 79 -8.85 13.63 -2.58
C ALA A 79 -7.38 13.39 -2.20
N SER A 80 -6.51 13.25 -3.19
CA SER A 80 -5.07 13.06 -2.98
C SER A 80 -4.43 14.24 -2.25
N TYR A 81 -4.80 15.48 -2.57
CA TYR A 81 -4.24 16.67 -1.91
C TYR A 81 -4.76 16.87 -0.49
N TYR A 82 -6.03 16.55 -0.21
CA TYR A 82 -6.53 16.48 1.17
C TYR A 82 -5.80 15.43 1.99
N ARG A 83 -5.54 14.25 1.40
CA ARG A 83 -4.77 13.21 2.05
C ARG A 83 -3.31 13.61 2.28
N ALA A 84 -2.69 14.32 1.32
CA ALA A 84 -1.35 14.88 1.51
C ALA A 84 -1.32 15.93 2.63
N ALA A 85 -2.36 16.77 2.77
CA ALA A 85 -2.46 17.76 3.83
C ALA A 85 -2.49 17.15 5.24
N ASP A 86 -3.02 15.93 5.40
CA ASP A 86 -3.08 15.18 6.66
C ASP A 86 -1.73 14.57 7.08
N PHE A 87 -0.84 14.33 6.15
CA PHE A 87 0.27 13.38 6.26
C PHE A 87 1.21 13.61 7.45
N PHE A 88 1.51 14.85 7.79
CA PHE A 88 2.43 15.22 8.87
C PHE A 88 1.74 15.67 10.17
N LEU A 89 0.43 15.48 10.32
CA LEU A 89 -0.31 15.95 11.51
C LEU A 89 -0.31 14.97 12.69
N HIS A 90 0.10 13.72 12.51
CA HIS A 90 -0.09 12.64 13.48
C HIS A 90 0.72 12.80 14.78
N GLY A 91 1.66 13.73 14.84
CA GLY A 91 2.37 14.09 16.08
C GLY A 91 1.48 14.66 17.19
N THR A 92 0.30 15.14 16.83
CA THR A 92 -0.73 15.59 17.77
C THR A 92 -2.02 14.80 17.54
N PRO A 93 -2.17 13.60 18.13
CA PRO A 93 -3.27 12.68 17.83
C PRO A 93 -4.69 13.25 18.05
N GLY A 94 -4.82 14.28 18.88
CA GLY A 94 -6.08 14.99 19.12
C GLY A 94 -6.36 16.17 18.19
N ASP A 95 -5.50 16.43 17.19
CA ASP A 95 -5.69 17.53 16.26
C ASP A 95 -6.94 17.29 15.38
N PRO A 96 -7.96 18.18 15.44
CA PRO A 96 -9.20 18.01 14.69
C PRO A 96 -8.99 18.07 13.17
N ARG A 97 -7.88 18.62 12.71
CA ARG A 97 -7.54 18.67 11.28
C ARG A 97 -7.36 17.29 10.69
N ILE A 98 -6.82 16.32 11.44
CA ILE A 98 -6.65 14.93 11.03
C ILE A 98 -7.98 14.34 10.52
N MET A 99 -9.02 14.43 11.36
CA MET A 99 -10.33 13.87 10.99
C MET A 99 -11.03 14.69 9.90
N ARG A 100 -10.83 16.03 9.90
CA ARG A 100 -11.43 16.91 8.91
C ARG A 100 -10.87 16.69 7.52
N THR A 101 -9.54 16.67 7.35
CA THR A 101 -8.90 16.47 6.04
C THR A 101 -9.16 15.07 5.51
N TRP A 102 -9.13 14.06 6.40
CA TRP A 102 -9.48 12.69 6.03
C TRP A 102 -10.93 12.57 5.53
N ALA A 103 -11.90 13.19 6.21
CA ALA A 103 -13.30 13.17 5.77
C ALA A 103 -13.49 13.84 4.41
N LEU A 104 -12.81 14.97 4.15
CA LEU A 104 -12.82 15.64 2.86
C LEU A 104 -12.16 14.79 1.77
N ALA A 105 -11.04 14.15 2.07
CA ALA A 105 -10.38 13.23 1.14
C ALA A 105 -11.30 12.07 0.74
N THR A 106 -11.95 11.44 1.73
CA THR A 106 -12.90 10.33 1.51
C THR A 106 -14.11 10.77 0.68
N GLU A 107 -14.71 11.92 0.99
CA GLU A 107 -15.85 12.47 0.24
C GLU A 107 -15.49 12.71 -1.23
N GLN A 108 -14.34 13.32 -1.49
CA GLN A 108 -13.90 13.57 -2.87
C GLN A 108 -13.56 12.26 -3.60
N PHE A 109 -12.95 11.30 -2.92
CA PHE A 109 -12.67 9.99 -3.52
C PHE A 109 -13.97 9.23 -3.85
N ASP A 110 -14.95 9.21 -2.96
CA ASP A 110 -16.26 8.57 -3.17
C ASP A 110 -17.01 9.20 -4.35
N ARG A 111 -16.95 10.52 -4.45
CA ARG A 111 -17.47 11.23 -5.62
C ARG A 111 -16.75 10.82 -6.91
N ALA A 112 -15.43 10.70 -6.87
CA ALA A 112 -14.65 10.34 -8.04
C ALA A 112 -14.95 8.91 -8.51
N ILE A 113 -14.97 7.93 -7.60
CA ILE A 113 -15.22 6.53 -7.96
C ILE A 113 -16.65 6.31 -8.44
N SER A 114 -17.64 7.08 -7.96
CA SER A 114 -19.02 7.03 -8.47
C SER A 114 -19.15 7.49 -9.93
N LEU A 115 -18.19 8.28 -10.42
CA LEU A 115 -18.11 8.78 -11.79
C LEU A 115 -17.21 7.92 -12.70
N MET A 116 -16.65 6.83 -12.20
CA MET A 116 -15.96 5.83 -13.02
C MET A 116 -16.94 5.00 -13.84
N THR A 117 -16.45 4.33 -14.86
CA THR A 117 -17.22 3.38 -15.68
C THR A 117 -16.38 2.13 -15.92
N PRO A 118 -16.66 1.01 -15.21
CA PRO A 118 -17.65 0.82 -14.12
C PRO A 118 -17.37 1.69 -12.89
N ALA A 119 -18.41 2.02 -12.11
CA ALA A 119 -18.26 2.74 -10.86
C ALA A 119 -17.54 1.86 -9.81
N GLY A 120 -16.70 2.49 -8.98
CA GLY A 120 -16.15 1.84 -7.80
C GLY A 120 -17.22 1.67 -6.71
N GLU A 121 -17.08 0.62 -5.90
CA GLU A 121 -18.06 0.24 -4.88
C GLU A 121 -17.38 0.06 -3.51
N ARG A 122 -17.82 0.83 -2.50
CA ARG A 122 -17.35 0.62 -1.12
C ARG A 122 -17.93 -0.65 -0.56
N VAL A 123 -17.08 -1.44 0.08
CA VAL A 123 -17.42 -2.72 0.70
C VAL A 123 -16.96 -2.71 2.15
N ALA A 124 -17.82 -3.18 3.05
CA ALA A 124 -17.49 -3.40 4.46
C ALA A 124 -17.46 -4.91 4.72
N ILE A 125 -16.27 -5.48 4.94
CA ILE A 125 -16.09 -6.92 5.09
C ILE A 125 -15.99 -7.26 6.58
N PRO A 126 -16.94 -8.02 7.14
CA PRO A 126 -16.88 -8.43 8.53
C PRO A 126 -15.70 -9.38 8.80
N ALA A 127 -14.97 -9.13 9.90
CA ALA A 127 -13.93 -9.99 10.43
C ALA A 127 -14.03 -10.03 11.97
N ASP A 128 -13.29 -10.91 12.64
CA ASP A 128 -13.35 -11.01 14.10
C ASP A 128 -12.81 -9.75 14.79
N GLY A 129 -13.68 -9.01 15.47
CA GLY A 129 -13.35 -7.76 16.15
C GLY A 129 -12.99 -6.58 15.21
N LEU A 130 -13.22 -6.72 13.91
CA LEU A 130 -12.82 -5.77 12.86
C LEU A 130 -13.87 -5.73 11.75
N THR A 131 -14.11 -4.55 11.18
CA THR A 131 -14.72 -4.41 9.85
C THR A 131 -13.64 -3.92 8.90
N VAL A 132 -13.28 -4.74 7.90
CA VAL A 132 -12.28 -4.37 6.89
C VAL A 132 -12.93 -3.43 5.87
N PRO A 133 -12.55 -2.14 5.83
CA PRO A 133 -13.02 -1.23 4.79
C PRO A 133 -12.31 -1.56 3.48
N ALA A 134 -13.08 -1.74 2.41
CA ALA A 134 -12.58 -2.07 1.09
C ALA A 134 -13.28 -1.27 0.00
N THR A 135 -12.69 -1.22 -1.20
CA THR A 135 -13.30 -0.67 -2.39
C THR A 135 -13.08 -1.63 -3.55
N PHE A 136 -14.16 -2.06 -4.16
CA PHE A 136 -14.13 -2.97 -5.29
C PHE A 136 -14.28 -2.20 -6.61
N PHE A 137 -13.42 -2.51 -7.58
CA PHE A 137 -13.40 -1.94 -8.92
C PHE A 137 -13.46 -3.07 -9.94
N ARG A 138 -14.40 -2.99 -10.86
CA ARG A 138 -14.56 -3.94 -11.95
C ARG A 138 -13.82 -3.46 -13.20
N ALA A 139 -13.09 -4.35 -13.85
CA ALA A 139 -12.46 -4.04 -15.14
C ALA A 139 -13.49 -3.93 -16.29
N SER A 140 -14.67 -4.55 -16.15
CA SER A 140 -15.73 -4.56 -17.16
C SER A 140 -17.12 -4.70 -16.52
N GLN A 141 -18.17 -4.39 -17.29
CA GLN A 141 -19.58 -4.57 -16.91
C GLN A 141 -20.22 -5.81 -17.56
N ASP A 142 -19.43 -6.68 -18.20
CA ASP A 142 -19.94 -7.84 -18.94
C ASP A 142 -20.33 -9.04 -18.07
N GLY A 143 -20.11 -8.95 -16.73
CA GLY A 143 -20.41 -10.01 -15.76
C GLY A 143 -19.49 -11.22 -15.83
N THR A 144 -18.45 -11.20 -16.67
CA THR A 144 -17.48 -12.30 -16.77
C THR A 144 -16.58 -12.34 -15.53
N PRO A 145 -16.42 -13.51 -14.85
CA PRO A 145 -15.45 -13.65 -13.77
C PRO A 145 -14.03 -13.34 -14.25
N ARG A 146 -13.32 -12.50 -13.52
CA ARG A 146 -11.96 -12.04 -13.90
C ARG A 146 -10.95 -12.30 -12.79
N PRO A 147 -9.67 -12.49 -13.15
CA PRO A 147 -8.60 -12.47 -12.15
C PRO A 147 -8.71 -11.16 -11.36
N THR A 148 -8.48 -11.26 -10.06
CA THR A 148 -8.68 -10.13 -9.16
C THR A 148 -7.44 -9.90 -8.31
N VAL A 149 -7.03 -8.64 -8.20
CA VAL A 149 -5.88 -8.25 -7.38
C VAL A 149 -6.38 -7.58 -6.11
N LEU A 150 -6.01 -8.18 -4.98
CA LEU A 150 -6.20 -7.66 -3.64
C LEU A 150 -5.03 -6.75 -3.31
N MET A 151 -5.27 -5.50 -2.92
CA MET A 151 -4.20 -4.51 -2.75
C MET A 151 -4.35 -3.77 -1.44
N PHE A 152 -3.25 -3.60 -0.72
CA PHE A 152 -3.18 -2.73 0.45
C PHE A 152 -1.82 -2.03 0.53
N ASN A 153 -1.82 -0.87 1.16
CA ASN A 153 -0.62 -0.10 1.40
C ASN A 153 0.08 -0.58 2.69
N GLY A 154 1.17 0.07 3.06
CA GLY A 154 1.98 -0.25 4.21
C GLY A 154 1.67 0.60 5.44
N PHE A 155 2.74 1.23 5.96
CA PHE A 155 2.76 1.93 7.23
C PHE A 155 1.88 3.18 7.26
N ASP A 156 1.81 3.92 6.15
CA ASP A 156 1.24 5.27 6.10
C ASP A 156 0.28 5.53 4.92
N GLY A 157 0.23 4.66 3.93
CA GLY A 157 -0.58 4.85 2.74
C GLY A 157 -2.02 4.35 2.91
N SER A 158 -2.93 4.85 2.06
CA SER A 158 -4.34 4.51 2.10
C SER A 158 -4.77 3.57 0.96
N GLN A 159 -5.95 2.95 1.09
CA GLN A 159 -6.56 2.16 0.02
C GLN A 159 -6.87 3.01 -1.23
N GLU A 160 -7.16 4.29 -1.05
CA GLU A 160 -7.41 5.23 -2.14
C GLU A 160 -6.15 5.46 -2.98
N GLU A 161 -5.00 5.61 -2.32
CA GLU A 161 -3.70 5.74 -3.00
C GLU A 161 -3.38 4.52 -3.86
N MET A 162 -3.75 3.31 -3.41
CA MET A 162 -3.53 2.07 -4.16
C MET A 162 -4.22 2.06 -5.53
N LEU A 163 -5.37 2.73 -5.67
CA LEU A 163 -6.03 2.87 -6.97
C LEU A 163 -5.13 3.59 -7.98
N HIS A 164 -4.45 4.66 -7.56
CA HIS A 164 -3.59 5.47 -8.42
C HIS A 164 -2.18 4.87 -8.57
N LEU A 165 -1.70 4.14 -7.59
CA LEU A 165 -0.38 3.52 -7.65
C LEU A 165 -0.37 2.29 -8.60
N CYS A 166 -1.32 1.38 -8.43
CA CYS A 166 -1.39 0.10 -9.14
C CYS A 166 -2.79 -0.21 -9.71
N GLY A 167 -3.86 0.24 -9.05
CA GLY A 167 -5.23 -0.21 -9.34
C GLY A 167 -5.70 0.12 -10.75
N ILE A 168 -5.50 1.37 -11.24
CA ILE A 168 -5.89 1.74 -12.60
C ILE A 168 -5.10 0.92 -13.63
N ALA A 169 -3.81 0.70 -13.39
CA ALA A 169 -2.98 -0.14 -14.26
C ALA A 169 -3.46 -1.60 -14.32
N ALA A 170 -3.97 -2.13 -13.21
CA ALA A 170 -4.59 -3.46 -13.15
C ALA A 170 -5.88 -3.52 -13.97
N LEU A 171 -6.77 -2.53 -13.78
CA LEU A 171 -8.05 -2.43 -14.50
C LEU A 171 -7.83 -2.37 -16.01
N GLU A 172 -6.84 -1.58 -16.48
CA GLU A 172 -6.48 -1.47 -17.91
C GLU A 172 -5.96 -2.79 -18.50
N ARG A 173 -5.51 -3.73 -17.65
CA ARG A 173 -5.05 -5.08 -18.03
C ARG A 173 -6.10 -6.17 -17.80
N GLY A 174 -7.33 -5.78 -17.46
CA GLY A 174 -8.47 -6.69 -17.32
C GLY A 174 -8.59 -7.37 -15.96
N PHE A 175 -7.79 -6.99 -14.97
CA PHE A 175 -7.97 -7.44 -13.58
C PHE A 175 -9.08 -6.65 -12.89
N ASN A 176 -9.94 -7.31 -12.12
CA ASN A 176 -10.67 -6.61 -11.08
C ASN A 176 -9.71 -6.23 -9.95
N VAL A 177 -10.05 -5.19 -9.21
CA VAL A 177 -9.25 -4.68 -8.10
C VAL A 177 -10.10 -4.57 -6.85
N LEU A 178 -9.57 -5.05 -5.73
CA LEU A 178 -10.12 -4.80 -4.41
C LEU A 178 -9.03 -4.18 -3.56
N THR A 179 -9.15 -2.87 -3.28
CA THR A 179 -8.29 -2.18 -2.33
C THR A 179 -8.90 -2.26 -0.94
N PHE A 180 -8.10 -2.43 0.10
CA PHE A 180 -8.61 -2.54 1.46
C PHE A 180 -7.59 -2.07 2.50
N GLU A 181 -8.08 -1.87 3.74
CA GLU A 181 -7.25 -1.50 4.88
C GLU A 181 -7.54 -2.38 6.09
N GLY A 182 -6.50 -2.64 6.88
CA GLY A 182 -6.59 -3.33 8.15
C GLY A 182 -6.19 -2.46 9.34
N PRO A 183 -6.06 -3.03 10.54
CA PRO A 183 -5.64 -2.34 11.75
C PRO A 183 -4.32 -1.56 11.53
N GLY A 184 -4.25 -0.34 12.05
CA GLY A 184 -3.12 0.59 11.86
C GLY A 184 -3.21 1.46 10.62
N GLN A 185 -3.92 1.03 9.58
CA GLN A 185 -4.07 1.79 8.33
C GLN A 185 -5.17 2.87 8.44
N PRO A 186 -5.19 3.87 7.55
CA PRO A 186 -5.87 5.15 7.74
C PRO A 186 -7.32 5.08 8.21
N THR A 187 -8.19 4.35 7.53
CA THR A 187 -9.61 4.26 7.91
C THR A 187 -9.79 3.55 9.24
N VAL A 188 -9.10 2.40 9.42
CA VAL A 188 -9.28 1.55 10.59
C VAL A 188 -8.75 2.21 11.87
N VAL A 189 -7.58 2.86 11.81
CA VAL A 189 -7.04 3.56 12.98
C VAL A 189 -7.90 4.76 13.39
N ARG A 190 -8.55 5.43 12.43
CA ARG A 190 -9.41 6.60 12.67
C ARG A 190 -10.80 6.21 13.18
N GLU A 191 -11.46 5.28 12.51
CA GLU A 191 -12.85 4.92 12.80
C GLU A 191 -12.98 3.86 13.89
N GLN A 192 -12.11 2.84 13.87
CA GLN A 192 -12.19 1.69 14.76
C GLN A 192 -11.16 1.74 15.89
N ARG A 193 -10.17 2.66 15.81
CA ARG A 193 -9.11 2.85 16.80
C ARG A 193 -8.26 1.60 17.05
N LEU A 194 -8.09 0.76 16.00
CA LEU A 194 -7.26 -0.43 16.04
C LEU A 194 -5.87 -0.11 15.48
N GLY A 195 -4.83 -0.46 16.23
CA GLY A 195 -3.44 -0.36 15.82
C GLY A 195 -2.97 -1.57 15.04
N PHE A 196 -1.78 -1.46 14.39
CA PHE A 196 -1.20 -2.53 13.59
C PHE A 196 -1.13 -3.86 14.34
N ARG A 197 -1.35 -4.96 13.60
CA ARG A 197 -1.18 -6.35 14.03
C ARG A 197 -0.22 -7.09 13.10
N HIS A 198 0.60 -7.98 13.64
CA HIS A 198 1.59 -8.72 12.88
C HIS A 198 1.01 -9.93 12.11
N ASP A 199 -0.09 -10.49 12.57
CA ASP A 199 -0.79 -11.65 12.03
C ASP A 199 -1.83 -11.21 10.97
N TRP A 200 -1.32 -10.70 9.82
CA TRP A 200 -2.13 -10.07 8.78
C TRP A 200 -3.06 -11.03 8.05
N GLU A 201 -2.87 -12.33 8.18
CA GLU A 201 -3.84 -13.35 7.74
C GLU A 201 -5.24 -13.16 8.33
N GLN A 202 -5.34 -12.59 9.54
CA GLN A 202 -6.62 -12.27 10.16
C GLN A 202 -7.39 -11.16 9.45
N VAL A 203 -6.72 -10.39 8.60
CA VAL A 203 -7.31 -9.37 7.75
C VAL A 203 -7.57 -9.91 6.34
N VAL A 204 -6.60 -10.64 5.77
CA VAL A 204 -6.66 -11.10 4.38
C VAL A 204 -7.63 -12.27 4.21
N THR A 205 -7.71 -13.21 5.14
CA THR A 205 -8.61 -14.38 5.03
C THR A 205 -10.08 -13.96 4.89
N PRO A 206 -10.64 -13.06 5.71
CA PRO A 206 -12.00 -12.53 5.49
C PRO A 206 -12.20 -11.83 4.14
N VAL A 207 -11.16 -11.14 3.64
CA VAL A 207 -11.21 -10.51 2.30
C VAL A 207 -11.28 -11.57 1.22
N VAL A 208 -10.49 -12.64 1.31
CA VAL A 208 -10.54 -13.77 0.38
C VAL A 208 -11.89 -14.50 0.46
N ASP A 209 -12.45 -14.71 1.67
CA ASP A 209 -13.78 -15.28 1.84
C ASP A 209 -14.86 -14.44 1.14
N HIS A 210 -14.79 -13.13 1.28
CA HIS A 210 -15.68 -12.22 0.55
C HIS A 210 -15.52 -12.38 -0.97
N CYS A 211 -14.30 -12.41 -1.48
CA CYS A 211 -14.04 -12.56 -2.91
C CYS A 211 -14.60 -13.86 -3.49
N THR A 212 -14.58 -14.96 -2.74
CA THR A 212 -15.13 -16.24 -3.19
C THR A 212 -16.66 -16.24 -3.34
N ALA A 213 -17.33 -15.25 -2.74
CA ALA A 213 -18.80 -15.08 -2.82
C ALA A 213 -19.23 -14.10 -3.91
N VAL A 214 -18.30 -13.39 -4.57
CA VAL A 214 -18.60 -12.40 -5.62
C VAL A 214 -18.51 -13.06 -7.00
N ALA A 215 -19.60 -13.04 -7.76
CA ALA A 215 -19.71 -13.77 -9.02
C ALA A 215 -18.76 -13.27 -10.11
N GLU A 216 -18.39 -11.99 -10.10
CA GLU A 216 -17.47 -11.38 -11.07
C GLU A 216 -15.99 -11.61 -10.76
N ILE A 217 -15.68 -12.29 -9.64
CA ILE A 217 -14.31 -12.62 -9.23
C ILE A 217 -14.02 -14.08 -9.59
N ASP A 218 -12.95 -14.30 -10.33
CA ASP A 218 -12.38 -15.64 -10.51
C ASP A 218 -11.52 -15.98 -9.29
N ALA A 219 -12.11 -16.69 -8.34
CA ALA A 219 -11.48 -17.05 -7.08
C ALA A 219 -10.27 -18.00 -7.24
N SER A 220 -10.07 -18.61 -8.42
CA SER A 220 -8.88 -19.41 -8.73
C SER A 220 -7.68 -18.56 -9.15
N ARG A 221 -7.89 -17.26 -9.42
CA ARG A 221 -6.87 -16.31 -9.86
C ARG A 221 -6.87 -15.05 -8.99
N LEU A 222 -6.53 -15.22 -7.71
CA LEU A 222 -6.38 -14.12 -6.76
C LEU A 222 -4.91 -13.75 -6.60
N GLY A 223 -4.54 -12.51 -6.96
CA GLY A 223 -3.25 -11.91 -6.66
C GLY A 223 -3.31 -11.05 -5.40
N LEU A 224 -2.19 -10.92 -4.68
CA LEU A 224 -2.07 -10.07 -3.49
C LEU A 224 -0.88 -9.13 -3.67
N ILE A 225 -1.11 -7.81 -3.55
CA ILE A 225 -0.05 -6.79 -3.61
C ILE A 225 0.01 -6.04 -2.29
N GLY A 226 1.21 -6.02 -1.68
CA GLY A 226 1.54 -5.20 -0.51
C GLY A 226 2.67 -4.23 -0.81
N VAL A 227 2.50 -2.95 -0.39
CA VAL A 227 3.46 -1.87 -0.66
C VAL A 227 4.16 -1.46 0.62
N SER A 228 5.50 -1.23 0.56
CA SER A 228 6.30 -0.78 1.70
C SER A 228 6.19 -1.76 2.88
N PHE A 229 5.73 -1.34 4.05
CA PHE A 229 5.43 -2.25 5.17
C PHE A 229 4.44 -3.38 4.76
N GLY A 230 3.61 -3.15 3.75
CA GLY A 230 2.82 -4.19 3.09
C GLY A 230 3.64 -5.32 2.47
N GLY A 231 4.92 -5.05 2.17
CA GLY A 231 5.87 -6.07 1.70
C GLY A 231 6.26 -7.11 2.74
N TYR A 232 6.03 -6.82 4.03
CA TYR A 232 6.01 -7.82 5.11
C TYR A 232 4.62 -8.46 5.25
N LEU A 233 3.57 -7.63 5.26
CA LEU A 233 2.20 -8.07 5.57
C LEU A 233 1.64 -9.04 4.51
N ALA A 234 1.97 -8.85 3.23
CA ALA A 234 1.47 -9.69 2.15
C ALA A 234 2.02 -11.13 2.18
N PRO A 235 3.33 -11.39 2.22
CA PRO A 235 3.85 -12.74 2.36
C PRO A 235 3.49 -13.36 3.71
N ARG A 236 3.36 -12.56 4.79
CA ARG A 236 2.84 -13.04 6.07
C ARG A 236 1.44 -13.62 5.90
N ALA A 237 0.54 -12.90 5.28
CA ALA A 237 -0.84 -13.38 5.05
C ALA A 237 -0.85 -14.61 4.14
N ALA A 238 -0.12 -14.61 3.03
CA ALA A 238 -0.06 -15.72 2.08
C ALA A 238 0.51 -17.02 2.68
N ALA A 239 1.35 -16.92 3.74
CA ALA A 239 1.83 -18.08 4.48
C ALA A 239 0.72 -18.86 5.20
N PHE A 240 -0.45 -18.25 5.40
CA PHE A 240 -1.61 -18.83 6.11
C PHE A 240 -2.88 -18.84 5.27
N GLU A 241 -2.87 -18.21 4.09
CA GLU A 241 -4.01 -18.15 3.16
C GLU A 241 -3.64 -18.78 1.81
N PRO A 242 -3.80 -20.07 1.64
CA PRO A 242 -3.35 -20.81 0.45
C PRO A 242 -4.16 -20.54 -0.82
N ARG A 243 -5.29 -19.83 -0.73
CA ARG A 243 -6.09 -19.43 -1.90
C ARG A 243 -5.49 -18.26 -2.67
N ILE A 244 -4.48 -17.58 -2.10
CA ILE A 244 -3.72 -16.58 -2.83
C ILE A 244 -2.82 -17.28 -3.86
N GLY A 245 -3.06 -16.96 -5.15
CA GLY A 245 -2.36 -17.59 -6.26
C GLY A 245 -0.98 -17.01 -6.54
N ALA A 246 -0.77 -15.72 -6.25
CA ALA A 246 0.52 -15.04 -6.41
C ALA A 246 0.62 -13.82 -5.52
N VAL A 247 1.83 -13.48 -5.07
CA VAL A 247 2.10 -12.30 -4.23
C VAL A 247 3.08 -11.37 -4.92
N VAL A 248 2.87 -10.05 -4.76
CA VAL A 248 3.84 -9.02 -5.15
C VAL A 248 4.16 -8.16 -3.93
N THR A 249 5.42 -7.95 -3.66
CA THR A 249 5.91 -7.06 -2.59
C THR A 249 6.63 -5.85 -3.19
N ILE A 250 6.19 -4.65 -2.86
CA ILE A 250 6.75 -3.36 -3.31
C ILE A 250 7.09 -2.50 -2.07
N ASP A 251 8.28 -2.50 -1.47
CA ASP A 251 9.38 -3.43 -1.61
C ASP A 251 9.22 -4.65 -0.69
N GLY A 252 10.02 -5.72 -0.91
CA GLY A 252 10.00 -6.88 -0.05
C GLY A 252 10.64 -6.62 1.33
N LEU A 253 9.97 -7.07 2.41
CA LEU A 253 10.50 -6.99 3.77
C LEU A 253 10.49 -8.37 4.43
N PHE A 254 11.69 -8.84 4.82
CA PHE A 254 11.83 -10.09 5.59
C PHE A 254 11.66 -9.84 7.08
N ASP A 255 12.28 -8.77 7.59
CA ASP A 255 12.24 -8.36 8.98
C ASP A 255 11.95 -6.86 9.07
N ALA A 256 10.68 -6.51 9.26
CA ALA A 256 10.26 -5.13 9.39
C ALA A 256 10.66 -4.52 10.76
N HIS A 257 10.89 -5.34 11.78
CA HIS A 257 11.46 -4.86 13.05
C HIS A 257 12.88 -4.33 12.85
N GLN A 258 13.72 -5.04 12.08
CA GLN A 258 15.06 -4.54 11.74
C GLN A 258 15.01 -3.21 10.99
N SER A 259 14.04 -3.03 10.10
CA SER A 259 13.84 -1.75 9.39
C SER A 259 13.55 -0.59 10.36
N VAL A 260 12.79 -0.85 11.42
CA VAL A 260 12.51 0.14 12.48
C VAL A 260 13.79 0.42 13.28
N LEU A 261 14.58 -0.59 13.62
CA LEU A 261 15.84 -0.43 14.34
C LEU A 261 16.91 0.34 13.56
N ASN A 262 16.91 0.22 12.21
CA ASN A 262 17.85 0.98 11.36
C ASN A 262 17.69 2.51 11.46
N LEU A 263 16.64 3.00 12.09
CA LEU A 263 16.45 4.43 12.39
C LEU A 263 17.19 4.89 13.64
N LEU A 264 17.67 3.95 14.46
CA LEU A 264 18.31 4.23 15.74
C LEU A 264 19.82 4.41 15.57
N THR A 265 20.40 5.24 16.43
CA THR A 265 21.83 5.23 16.67
C THR A 265 22.20 4.08 17.60
N THR A 266 23.48 3.70 17.63
CA THR A 266 23.98 2.66 18.54
C THR A 266 23.67 2.96 20.02
N GLU A 267 23.65 4.25 20.40
CA GLU A 267 23.33 4.67 21.76
C GLU A 267 21.85 4.45 22.07
N LEU A 268 20.94 4.73 21.13
CA LEU A 268 19.51 4.49 21.27
C LEU A 268 19.20 2.99 21.30
N GLU A 269 19.85 2.19 20.45
CA GLU A 269 19.74 0.72 20.49
C GLU A 269 20.17 0.17 21.85
N ALA A 270 21.28 0.66 22.41
CA ALA A 270 21.75 0.22 23.71
C ALA A 270 20.74 0.51 24.84
N LEU A 271 20.03 1.66 24.80
CA LEU A 271 18.99 1.98 25.78
C LEU A 271 17.77 1.07 25.62
N LEU A 272 17.41 0.74 24.38
CA LEU A 272 16.33 -0.20 24.09
C LEU A 272 16.65 -1.62 24.61
N ASP A 273 17.88 -2.08 24.43
CA ASP A 273 18.37 -3.39 24.89
C ASP A 273 18.48 -3.48 26.41
N GLN A 274 18.86 -2.38 27.05
CA GLN A 274 18.91 -2.27 28.52
C GLN A 274 17.51 -2.20 29.17
N GLN A 275 16.46 -2.10 28.35
CA GLN A 275 15.09 -1.94 28.81
C GLN A 275 14.92 -0.69 29.69
N ASP A 276 15.53 0.43 29.29
CA ASP A 276 15.42 1.74 29.93
C ASP A 276 14.42 2.63 29.15
N PRO A 277 13.11 2.55 29.43
CA PRO A 277 12.10 3.31 28.71
C PRO A 277 12.23 4.82 28.91
N ASP A 278 12.62 5.26 30.11
CA ASP A 278 12.72 6.70 30.40
C ASP A 278 13.93 7.31 29.69
N GLY A 279 15.09 6.64 29.76
CA GLY A 279 16.30 7.05 29.05
C GLY A 279 16.12 7.02 27.54
N PHE A 280 15.50 5.96 27.00
CA PHE A 280 15.21 5.86 25.57
C PHE A 280 14.27 6.96 25.10
N ASN A 281 13.14 7.19 25.80
CA ASN A 281 12.17 8.21 25.43
C ASN A 281 12.76 9.61 25.45
N ALA A 282 13.61 9.94 26.43
CA ALA A 282 14.29 11.23 26.49
C ALA A 282 15.24 11.41 25.29
N ALA A 283 16.11 10.43 25.04
CA ALA A 283 17.11 10.50 23.97
C ALA A 283 16.50 10.53 22.56
N ILE A 284 15.44 9.76 22.32
CA ILE A 284 14.76 9.76 21.01
C ILE A 284 14.03 11.08 20.73
N HIS A 285 13.47 11.75 21.77
CA HIS A 285 12.87 13.07 21.60
C HIS A 285 13.91 14.11 21.20
N ASP A 286 15.10 14.10 21.81
CA ASP A 286 16.21 14.98 21.43
C ASP A 286 16.65 14.74 19.97
N ALA A 287 16.69 13.48 19.53
CA ALA A 287 17.00 13.12 18.14
C ALA A 287 15.91 13.58 17.15
N MET A 288 14.64 13.45 17.51
CA MET A 288 13.49 13.90 16.70
C MET A 288 13.49 15.43 16.47
N ASP A 289 14.03 16.22 17.40
CA ASP A 289 14.16 17.67 17.23
C ASP A 289 15.17 18.05 16.15
N GLN A 290 16.12 17.15 15.84
CA GLN A 290 17.18 17.38 14.85
C GLN A 290 16.89 16.74 13.48
N ASP A 291 15.95 15.77 13.39
CA ASP A 291 15.63 15.02 12.18
C ASP A 291 14.12 14.95 11.95
N SER A 292 13.65 15.64 10.92
CA SER A 292 12.24 15.69 10.51
C SER A 292 11.69 14.32 10.11
N GLY A 293 12.53 13.48 9.51
CA GLY A 293 12.18 12.11 9.10
C GLY A 293 11.96 11.20 10.29
N LEU A 294 12.90 11.18 11.23
CA LEU A 294 12.76 10.42 12.47
C LEU A 294 11.56 10.92 13.27
N ARG A 295 11.39 12.23 13.37
CA ARG A 295 10.22 12.83 14.05
C ARG A 295 8.92 12.35 13.45
N TRP A 296 8.77 12.43 12.13
CA TRP A 296 7.57 11.95 11.44
C TRP A 296 7.36 10.46 11.66
N TYR A 297 8.42 9.65 11.47
CA TYR A 297 8.32 8.19 11.57
C TYR A 297 7.85 7.73 12.95
N VAL A 298 8.45 8.28 14.02
CA VAL A 298 8.08 7.95 15.39
C VAL A 298 6.67 8.45 15.70
N GLN A 299 6.34 9.70 15.37
CA GLN A 299 5.02 10.27 15.62
C GLN A 299 3.91 9.49 14.88
N HIS A 300 4.17 9.10 13.64
CA HIS A 300 3.24 8.27 12.88
C HIS A 300 3.16 6.86 13.46
N GLY A 301 4.28 6.29 13.90
CA GLY A 301 4.32 4.98 14.58
C GLY A 301 3.47 4.94 15.84
N LEU A 302 3.57 5.96 16.70
CA LEU A 302 2.70 6.09 17.89
C LEU A 302 1.22 6.11 17.50
N TRP A 303 0.89 6.83 16.43
CA TRP A 303 -0.48 6.96 15.91
C TRP A 303 -1.02 5.63 15.39
N CYS A 304 -0.30 4.98 14.48
CA CYS A 304 -0.79 3.80 13.77
C CYS A 304 -0.62 2.48 14.55
N PHE A 305 0.33 2.39 15.51
CA PHE A 305 0.42 1.27 16.45
C PHE A 305 -0.45 1.46 17.70
N ARG A 306 -0.96 2.67 17.92
CA ARG A 306 -1.81 3.00 19.08
C ARG A 306 -1.10 2.79 20.42
N VAL A 307 0.15 3.14 20.48
CA VAL A 307 1.02 3.02 21.66
C VAL A 307 1.38 4.41 22.22
N PRO A 308 1.61 4.54 23.55
CA PRO A 308 1.72 5.84 24.19
C PRO A 308 3.12 6.47 24.09
N THR A 309 4.20 5.68 23.97
CA THR A 309 5.56 6.19 23.99
C THR A 309 6.41 5.66 22.84
N PRO A 310 7.48 6.36 22.45
CA PRO A 310 8.43 5.84 21.48
C PRO A 310 8.99 4.48 21.85
N TYR A 311 9.36 4.26 23.11
CA TYR A 311 9.83 2.94 23.58
C TYR A 311 8.81 1.84 23.27
N ASP A 312 7.54 2.06 23.59
CA ASP A 312 6.47 1.10 23.33
C ASP A 312 6.31 0.81 21.83
N PHE A 313 6.53 1.79 20.96
CA PHE A 313 6.48 1.60 19.50
C PHE A 313 7.60 0.64 19.03
N PHE A 314 8.84 0.86 19.46
CA PHE A 314 9.95 -0.01 19.08
C PHE A 314 9.78 -1.43 19.64
N VAL A 315 9.23 -1.58 20.83
CA VAL A 315 8.89 -2.89 21.42
C VAL A 315 7.75 -3.57 20.66
N ALA A 316 6.69 -2.83 20.29
CA ALA A 316 5.55 -3.36 19.56
C ALA A 316 5.91 -3.82 18.13
N ALA A 317 7.00 -3.31 17.56
CA ALA A 317 7.48 -3.72 16.25
C ALA A 317 8.18 -5.11 16.26
N ARG A 318 8.61 -5.64 17.41
CA ARG A 318 9.38 -6.89 17.52
C ARG A 318 8.77 -8.12 16.83
N PRO A 319 7.43 -8.36 16.85
CA PRO A 319 6.86 -9.55 16.22
C PRO A 319 6.75 -9.48 14.69
N TYR A 320 7.14 -8.38 14.05
CA TYR A 320 7.01 -8.20 12.62
C TYR A 320 8.22 -8.73 11.84
N THR A 321 8.39 -10.06 11.90
CA THR A 321 9.41 -10.79 11.15
C THR A 321 8.80 -12.00 10.46
N LEU A 322 9.35 -12.38 9.29
CA LEU A 322 8.98 -13.60 8.57
C LEU A 322 9.88 -14.79 8.92
N GLU A 323 10.74 -14.64 9.94
CA GLU A 323 11.54 -15.76 10.44
C GLU A 323 10.65 -16.93 10.88
N GLY A 324 10.92 -18.12 10.36
CA GLY A 324 10.09 -19.32 10.59
C GLY A 324 8.72 -19.31 9.90
N VAL A 325 8.38 -18.25 9.12
CA VAL A 325 7.10 -18.10 8.44
C VAL A 325 7.23 -18.14 6.92
N ALA A 326 8.27 -17.52 6.35
CA ALA A 326 8.43 -17.37 4.90
C ALA A 326 8.34 -18.71 4.13
N GLN A 327 8.84 -19.81 4.71
CA GLN A 327 8.81 -21.15 4.11
C GLN A 327 7.40 -21.72 3.91
N ARG A 328 6.40 -21.16 4.59
CA ARG A 328 4.99 -21.57 4.49
C ARG A 328 4.28 -20.94 3.30
N VAL A 329 4.83 -19.89 2.69
CA VAL A 329 4.28 -19.30 1.48
C VAL A 329 4.33 -20.33 0.36
N ALA A 330 3.17 -20.71 -0.18
CA ALA A 330 3.05 -21.79 -1.16
C ALA A 330 3.02 -21.30 -2.62
N CYS A 331 2.62 -20.05 -2.85
CA CYS A 331 2.51 -19.44 -4.17
C CYS A 331 3.79 -18.73 -4.62
N PRO A 332 3.94 -18.42 -5.93
CA PRO A 332 5.00 -17.57 -6.44
C PRO A 332 4.94 -16.16 -5.82
N VAL A 333 6.11 -15.56 -5.61
CA VAL A 333 6.26 -14.20 -5.06
C VAL A 333 7.18 -13.37 -5.95
N LEU A 334 6.69 -12.26 -6.49
CA LEU A 334 7.55 -11.22 -7.05
C LEU A 334 8.04 -10.33 -5.91
N VAL A 335 9.32 -10.37 -5.65
CA VAL A 335 9.98 -9.51 -4.68
C VAL A 335 10.60 -8.34 -5.44
N CYS A 336 9.95 -7.17 -5.39
CA CYS A 336 10.55 -5.94 -5.87
C CYS A 336 11.58 -5.44 -4.85
N ALA A 337 12.73 -4.98 -5.33
CA ALA A 337 13.79 -4.39 -4.54
C ALA A 337 14.17 -3.04 -5.13
N ALA A 338 14.36 -2.04 -4.30
CA ALA A 338 14.89 -0.75 -4.70
C ALA A 338 16.40 -0.69 -4.39
N ALA A 339 17.24 -0.50 -5.41
CA ALA A 339 18.70 -0.56 -5.26
C ALA A 339 19.25 0.48 -4.25
N ASP A 340 18.56 1.61 -4.10
CA ASP A 340 18.93 2.71 -3.22
C ASP A 340 17.98 2.84 -2.01
N ASP A 341 17.30 1.73 -1.62
CA ASP A 341 16.43 1.75 -0.44
C ASP A 341 17.25 1.89 0.84
N HIS A 342 17.33 3.10 1.35
CA HIS A 342 18.01 3.42 2.59
C HIS A 342 17.17 3.14 3.86
N LEU A 343 15.86 2.90 3.71
CA LEU A 343 14.97 2.54 4.82
C LEU A 343 15.08 1.06 5.15
N ASN A 344 15.18 0.21 4.12
CA ASN A 344 15.10 -1.24 4.26
C ASN A 344 16.26 -1.96 3.54
N PRO A 345 17.53 -1.58 3.76
CA PRO A 345 18.64 -2.15 3.03
C PRO A 345 18.73 -3.67 3.21
N GLY A 346 18.81 -4.41 2.09
CA GLY A 346 18.97 -5.86 2.07
C GLY A 346 17.72 -6.69 2.42
N GLN A 347 16.60 -6.04 2.77
CA GLN A 347 15.40 -6.77 3.22
C GLN A 347 14.74 -7.56 2.09
N ALA A 348 14.71 -7.04 0.88
CA ALA A 348 14.15 -7.73 -0.29
C ALA A 348 14.97 -8.97 -0.67
N GLU A 349 16.29 -8.89 -0.62
CA GLU A 349 17.20 -10.00 -0.87
C GLU A 349 17.07 -11.08 0.22
N ASN A 350 16.91 -10.68 1.47
CA ASN A 350 16.67 -11.60 2.59
C ASN A 350 15.33 -12.33 2.41
N LEU A 351 14.27 -11.61 2.00
CA LEU A 351 12.98 -12.21 1.70
C LEU A 351 13.07 -13.20 0.55
N ALA A 352 13.71 -12.81 -0.56
CA ALA A 352 13.89 -13.70 -1.71
C ALA A 352 14.67 -14.96 -1.34
N THR A 353 15.72 -14.82 -0.53
CA THR A 353 16.49 -15.96 -0.02
C THR A 353 15.65 -16.90 0.84
N ALA A 354 14.82 -16.36 1.73
CA ALA A 354 13.95 -17.14 2.62
C ALA A 354 12.83 -17.87 1.86
N LEU A 355 12.32 -17.30 0.77
CA LEU A 355 11.31 -17.89 -0.09
C LEU A 355 11.88 -18.96 -1.05
N GLY A 356 13.17 -18.90 -1.38
CA GLY A 356 13.84 -19.83 -2.29
C GLY A 356 13.24 -19.83 -3.69
N ASP A 357 12.95 -21.00 -4.24
CA ASP A 357 12.45 -21.18 -5.64
C ASP A 357 11.08 -20.51 -5.90
N ARG A 358 10.39 -20.03 -4.87
CA ARG A 358 9.13 -19.28 -5.03
C ARG A 358 9.35 -17.82 -5.34
N ALA A 359 10.54 -17.28 -5.08
CA ALA A 359 10.84 -15.88 -5.29
C ALA A 359 11.32 -15.60 -6.71
N THR A 360 10.75 -14.56 -7.31
CA THR A 360 11.34 -13.83 -8.44
C THR A 360 11.81 -12.48 -7.89
N LEU A 361 13.12 -12.30 -7.74
CA LEU A 361 13.69 -11.03 -7.30
C LEU A 361 13.87 -10.09 -8.51
N ARG A 362 13.28 -8.88 -8.43
CA ARG A 362 13.45 -7.80 -9.41
C ARG A 362 14.00 -6.55 -8.72
N THR A 363 15.24 -6.23 -8.96
CA THR A 363 15.87 -5.00 -8.46
C THR A 363 15.66 -3.86 -9.45
N PHE A 364 15.06 -2.76 -8.99
CA PHE A 364 14.91 -1.50 -9.72
C PHE A 364 16.04 -0.56 -9.35
N THR A 365 16.61 0.11 -10.34
CA THR A 365 17.85 0.88 -10.18
C THR A 365 17.66 2.38 -10.38
N ALA A 366 18.66 3.18 -9.97
CA ALA A 366 18.71 4.62 -10.26
C ALA A 366 18.78 4.90 -11.76
N GLU A 367 19.43 4.06 -12.55
CA GLU A 367 19.50 4.18 -14.02
C GLU A 367 18.13 4.05 -14.67
N GLU A 368 17.24 3.24 -14.07
CA GLU A 368 15.83 3.11 -14.44
C GLU A 368 14.95 4.21 -13.83
N SER A 369 15.53 5.13 -13.06
CA SER A 369 14.81 6.16 -12.27
C SER A 369 13.83 5.56 -11.25
N ALA A 370 14.10 4.36 -10.74
CA ALA A 370 13.22 3.59 -9.88
C ALA A 370 13.93 3.02 -8.63
N GLY A 371 15.16 3.48 -8.33
CA GLY A 371 15.99 2.93 -7.25
C GLY A 371 15.57 3.28 -5.82
N SER A 372 14.63 4.19 -5.62
CA SER A 372 14.18 4.62 -4.29
C SER A 372 13.08 3.71 -3.72
N HIS A 373 12.95 3.65 -2.39
CA HIS A 373 11.93 2.89 -1.67
C HIS A 373 10.54 3.02 -2.28
N SER A 374 9.88 1.90 -2.58
CA SER A 374 8.56 1.82 -3.25
C SER A 374 8.47 2.50 -4.63
N HIS A 375 9.61 2.80 -5.27
CA HIS A 375 9.74 3.29 -6.65
C HIS A 375 8.91 4.55 -6.98
N PRO A 376 8.89 5.61 -6.13
CA PRO A 376 8.06 6.78 -6.33
C PRO A 376 8.41 7.47 -7.65
N GLY A 377 7.38 7.85 -8.41
CA GLY A 377 7.54 8.46 -9.73
C GLY A 377 7.80 7.50 -10.89
N ALA A 378 8.11 6.22 -10.62
CA ALA A 378 8.37 5.20 -11.65
C ALA A 378 7.18 4.24 -11.86
N SER A 379 5.95 4.69 -11.58
CA SER A 379 4.74 3.85 -11.58
C SER A 379 4.47 3.15 -12.92
N MET A 380 4.85 3.74 -14.06
CA MET A 380 4.66 3.12 -15.37
C MET A 380 5.58 1.89 -15.56
N LEU A 381 6.87 2.01 -15.20
CA LEU A 381 7.82 0.90 -15.24
C LEU A 381 7.42 -0.19 -14.24
N LEU A 382 7.15 0.21 -12.99
CA LEU A 382 6.76 -0.70 -11.93
C LEU A 382 5.53 -1.53 -12.33
N ASN A 383 4.47 -0.88 -12.77
CA ASN A 383 3.23 -1.55 -13.14
C ASN A 383 3.38 -2.44 -14.38
N GLY A 384 4.24 -2.08 -15.34
CA GLY A 384 4.60 -2.96 -16.45
C GLY A 384 5.16 -4.28 -15.93
N VAL A 385 6.22 -4.23 -15.13
CA VAL A 385 6.88 -5.41 -14.56
C VAL A 385 5.92 -6.23 -13.68
N VAL A 386 5.20 -5.56 -12.78
CA VAL A 386 4.31 -6.22 -11.80
C VAL A 386 3.19 -6.99 -12.52
N PHE A 387 2.48 -6.35 -13.44
CA PHE A 387 1.31 -6.98 -14.04
C PHE A 387 1.62 -7.96 -15.15
N ASP A 388 2.73 -7.79 -15.87
CA ASP A 388 3.20 -8.81 -16.82
C ASP A 388 3.56 -10.09 -16.06
N TRP A 389 4.37 -9.99 -14.98
CA TRP A 389 4.70 -11.13 -14.14
C TRP A 389 3.47 -11.76 -13.46
N LEU A 390 2.57 -10.93 -12.91
CA LEU A 390 1.38 -11.42 -12.19
C LEU A 390 0.43 -12.19 -13.12
N THR A 391 0.29 -11.76 -14.37
CA THR A 391 -0.51 -12.45 -15.38
C THR A 391 0.07 -13.85 -15.63
N GLU A 392 1.37 -13.96 -15.90
CA GLU A 392 2.02 -15.25 -16.13
C GLU A 392 1.90 -16.19 -14.91
N ALA A 393 2.10 -15.64 -13.69
CA ALA A 393 2.06 -16.43 -12.47
C ALA A 393 0.66 -17.00 -12.18
N LEU A 394 -0.40 -16.20 -12.37
CA LEU A 394 -1.78 -16.63 -12.12
C LEU A 394 -2.27 -17.60 -13.19
N ASP A 395 -1.91 -17.41 -14.46
CA ASP A 395 -2.27 -18.33 -15.54
C ASP A 395 -1.56 -19.69 -15.39
N ALA A 396 -0.30 -19.71 -14.96
CA ALA A 396 0.43 -20.94 -14.68
C ALA A 396 -0.18 -21.73 -13.50
N GLN A 397 -0.60 -21.05 -12.44
CA GLN A 397 -1.29 -21.65 -11.29
C GLN A 397 -2.63 -22.30 -11.72
N GLN A 398 -3.42 -21.60 -12.54
CA GLN A 398 -4.68 -22.12 -13.05
C GLN A 398 -4.45 -23.37 -13.93
N ALA A 399 -3.45 -23.36 -14.81
CA ALA A 399 -3.11 -24.51 -15.65
C ALA A 399 -2.69 -25.72 -14.81
N ALA A 400 -1.90 -25.54 -13.75
CA ALA A 400 -1.50 -26.60 -12.84
C ALA A 400 -2.70 -27.20 -12.09
N ALA A 401 -3.64 -26.37 -11.61
CA ALA A 401 -4.84 -26.81 -10.92
C ALA A 401 -5.76 -27.68 -11.83
N VAL A 402 -5.88 -27.30 -13.11
CA VAL A 402 -6.65 -28.05 -14.12
C VAL A 402 -6.02 -29.43 -14.39
N HIS A 403 -4.68 -29.52 -14.43
CA HIS A 403 -3.98 -30.78 -14.64
C HIS A 403 -4.10 -31.73 -13.45
N HIS A 404 -4.06 -31.24 -12.21
CA HIS A 404 -4.20 -32.06 -11.01
C HIS A 404 -5.65 -32.44 -10.69
N GLY A 405 -6.63 -31.72 -11.23
CA GLY A 405 -8.06 -32.01 -11.06
C GLY A 405 -8.65 -33.01 -12.09
N ARG A 406 -7.87 -33.47 -13.09
CA ARG A 406 -8.30 -34.56 -13.96
C ARG A 406 -8.02 -35.90 -13.26
N PRO A 407 -9.03 -36.75 -12.99
CA PRO A 407 -8.77 -38.10 -12.52
C PRO A 407 -7.96 -38.84 -13.58
N ASP A 408 -6.91 -39.53 -13.15
CA ASP A 408 -6.05 -40.44 -13.96
C ASP A 408 -6.87 -41.63 -14.55
N GLY A 409 -7.83 -41.37 -15.40
CA GLY A 409 -8.72 -42.40 -15.96
C GLY A 409 -9.12 -42.21 -17.42
N ALA A 410 -8.84 -41.05 -18.02
CA ALA A 410 -9.34 -40.74 -19.37
C ALA A 410 -8.38 -41.06 -20.53
N LEU A 411 -7.18 -41.57 -20.27
CA LEU A 411 -6.20 -41.88 -21.34
C LEU A 411 -6.15 -43.37 -21.73
N ASP A 412 -6.77 -44.28 -20.98
CA ASP A 412 -6.77 -45.72 -21.32
C ASP A 412 -8.03 -46.20 -22.10
N GLU A 413 -9.14 -45.47 -22.06
CA GLU A 413 -10.32 -45.87 -22.86
C GLU A 413 -10.24 -45.51 -24.33
N ALA A 414 -9.45 -44.49 -24.75
CA ALA A 414 -9.28 -44.15 -26.16
C ALA A 414 -8.33 -45.09 -26.94
N ARG A 415 -7.62 -45.99 -26.25
CA ARG A 415 -6.75 -47.01 -26.89
C ARG A 415 -7.36 -48.39 -27.05
N ALA A 416 -8.55 -48.63 -26.44
CA ALA A 416 -9.24 -49.94 -26.50
C ALA A 416 -10.23 -50.06 -27.67
N GLU A 417 -10.60 -49.01 -28.37
CA GLU A 417 -11.55 -49.06 -29.49
C GLU A 417 -10.91 -49.14 -30.89
N HIS A 418 -9.59 -49.34 -30.96
CA HIS A 418 -8.87 -49.56 -32.25
C HIS A 418 -7.94 -50.77 -32.21
N ARG A 419 -8.50 -51.92 -31.77
CA ARG A 419 -7.94 -53.24 -32.07
C ARG A 419 -9.00 -54.19 -32.56
#